data_e129ed80ebba7cd2d50d2751b9037baa
#
_entry.id   e129ed80ebba7cd2d50d2751b9037baa
#
_cell.length_a   1.000
_cell.length_b   1.000
_cell.length_c   1.000
_cell.angle_alpha   90.00
_cell.angle_beta   90.00
_cell.angle_gamma   90.00
#
_symmetry.space_group_name_H-M   'P 1'
#
loop_
_entity.id
_entity.type
_entity.pdbx_description
1 polymer ?
#
loop_
_entity_poly.entity_id
_entity_poly.type
_entity_poly.pdbx_seq_one_letter_code
_entity_poly.pdbx_strand_id
1 'polypeptide(L)'
;MEQEGQRGVSKKISYQVFGGDEYVSDKFWKVYLTEDKPYSLNLDYGLGNANVDLSGLSIKKLKINTGSADVNVAYATGLENKVEMDTFFVKVDLGSLNVKQLNLSRSKVVIAEVGFGNMYLDFSNTPEISPAVMGSVGAGNMVIILPDESVPVMVKITDSWLCSINLPKSLKRIGQNAFGNMAYSRNSKNALTFDLDVSMGKIIFKEKIN
;
A
#
# COMPACT_ATOMS: atom_id res chain seq x y z
N MET A 1 -37.76 19.54 3.71
CA MET A 1 -37.34 18.12 3.64
C MET A 1 -36.07 18.01 4.43
N GLU A 2 -36.18 17.34 5.54
CA GLU A 2 -35.32 17.44 6.72
C GLU A 2 -34.00 16.69 6.56
N GLN A 3 -32.96 17.37 7.03
CA GLN A 3 -31.65 16.76 7.28
C GLN A 3 -31.71 15.97 8.60
N GLU A 4 -32.07 14.71 8.53
CA GLU A 4 -31.89 13.73 9.60
C GLU A 4 -30.80 12.73 9.21
N GLY A 5 -29.60 12.89 9.71
CA GLY A 5 -28.56 11.88 9.46
C GLY A 5 -27.21 12.09 10.13
N GLN A 6 -26.92 13.26 10.70
CA GLN A 6 -25.56 13.53 11.21
C GLN A 6 -25.38 13.59 12.75
N ARG A 7 -26.42 13.41 13.55
CA ARG A 7 -26.32 13.52 15.01
C ARG A 7 -26.22 12.18 15.80
N GLY A 8 -26.29 11.04 15.14
CA GLY A 8 -26.36 9.74 15.82
C GLY A 8 -25.06 8.98 16.00
N VAL A 9 -24.03 9.28 15.22
CA VAL A 9 -22.83 8.42 15.12
C VAL A 9 -21.77 8.75 16.18
N SER A 10 -21.54 10.01 16.50
CA SER A 10 -20.48 10.39 17.44
C SER A 10 -20.80 10.08 18.93
N LYS A 11 -22.07 9.99 19.28
CA LYS A 11 -22.48 9.71 20.68
C LYS A 11 -22.42 8.23 21.07
N LYS A 12 -22.51 7.30 20.11
CA LYS A 12 -22.44 5.85 20.40
C LYS A 12 -21.02 5.29 20.51
N ILE A 13 -20.05 5.95 19.89
CA ILE A 13 -18.65 5.48 19.91
C ILE A 13 -17.96 5.75 21.24
N SER A 14 -18.29 6.84 21.94
CA SER A 14 -17.63 7.22 23.18
C SER A 14 -18.05 6.40 24.41
N TYR A 15 -19.20 5.74 24.40
CA TYR A 15 -19.69 4.96 25.55
C TYR A 15 -19.16 3.52 25.61
N GLN A 16 -18.56 3.00 24.57
CA GLN A 16 -18.12 1.60 24.49
C GLN A 16 -16.64 1.36 24.81
N VAL A 17 -15.85 2.41 24.96
CA VAL A 17 -14.40 2.27 25.28
C VAL A 17 -14.17 2.15 26.79
N PHE A 18 -15.13 2.50 27.67
CA PHE A 18 -14.88 2.65 29.10
C PHE A 18 -15.90 2.01 30.05
N GLY A 19 -16.68 1.02 29.69
CA GLY A 19 -17.63 0.51 30.67
C GLY A 19 -18.33 -0.81 30.37
N GLY A 20 -18.05 -1.82 31.18
CA GLY A 20 -18.98 -2.87 31.58
C GLY A 20 -19.00 -4.15 30.76
N ASP A 21 -18.88 -5.27 31.47
CA ASP A 21 -19.09 -6.63 31.01
C ASP A 21 -20.43 -6.79 30.30
N GLU A 22 -20.42 -6.81 28.99
CA GLU A 22 -21.48 -7.39 28.16
C GLU A 22 -20.87 -7.86 26.85
N TYR A 23 -21.19 -9.07 26.44
CA TYR A 23 -20.81 -9.77 25.21
C TYR A 23 -20.43 -8.80 24.09
N VAL A 24 -19.14 -8.72 23.79
CA VAL A 24 -18.63 -7.99 22.63
C VAL A 24 -19.13 -8.74 21.39
N SER A 25 -20.32 -8.38 20.94
CA SER A 25 -20.70 -8.74 19.56
C SER A 25 -19.67 -8.02 18.66
N ASP A 26 -18.95 -8.75 17.84
CA ASP A 26 -18.04 -8.20 16.86
C ASP A 26 -18.81 -7.20 15.98
N LYS A 27 -18.69 -5.91 16.35
CA LYS A 27 -19.33 -4.85 15.58
C LYS A 27 -18.45 -4.53 14.39
N PHE A 28 -18.95 -4.78 13.21
CA PHE A 28 -18.27 -4.45 11.99
C PHE A 28 -19.10 -3.46 11.14
N TRP A 29 -18.37 -2.64 10.37
CA TRP A 29 -18.97 -1.73 9.40
C TRP A 29 -18.74 -2.28 8.00
N LYS A 30 -19.78 -2.24 7.15
CA LYS A 30 -19.68 -2.50 5.72
C LYS A 30 -20.02 -1.23 4.96
N VAL A 31 -19.10 -0.78 4.12
CA VAL A 31 -19.30 0.38 3.25
C VAL A 31 -19.21 -0.10 1.81
N TYR A 32 -20.20 0.24 1.02
CA TYR A 32 -20.25 -0.08 -0.40
C TYR A 32 -20.17 1.21 -1.21
N LEU A 33 -19.33 1.22 -2.23
CA LEU A 33 -19.15 2.35 -3.14
C LEU A 33 -19.67 1.95 -4.51
N THR A 34 -20.32 2.90 -5.22
CA THR A 34 -20.74 2.68 -6.61
C THR A 34 -19.54 2.77 -7.55
N GLU A 35 -19.53 1.97 -8.60
CA GLU A 35 -18.48 1.96 -9.60
C GLU A 35 -18.58 3.11 -10.63
N ASP A 36 -19.68 3.85 -10.62
CA ASP A 36 -20.03 4.82 -11.67
C ASP A 36 -19.45 6.21 -11.42
N LYS A 37 -18.85 6.46 -10.25
CA LYS A 37 -18.35 7.78 -9.86
C LYS A 37 -16.87 7.75 -9.51
N PRO A 38 -16.12 8.81 -9.85
CA PRO A 38 -14.73 8.94 -9.42
C PRO A 38 -14.65 9.33 -7.94
N TYR A 39 -13.66 8.74 -7.23
CA TYR A 39 -13.42 8.98 -5.81
C TYR A 39 -12.03 9.53 -5.54
N SER A 40 -11.96 10.37 -4.50
CA SER A 40 -10.76 10.60 -3.70
C SER A 40 -11.06 10.06 -2.30
N LEU A 41 -10.40 8.96 -1.92
CA LEU A 41 -10.66 8.27 -0.66
C LEU A 41 -9.58 8.61 0.37
N ASN A 42 -10.00 8.89 1.59
CA ASN A 42 -9.12 8.97 2.76
C ASN A 42 -9.66 8.01 3.82
N LEU A 43 -8.86 7.01 4.17
CA LEU A 43 -9.22 5.94 5.09
C LEU A 43 -8.23 5.96 6.26
N ASP A 44 -8.73 6.23 7.46
CA ASP A 44 -7.93 6.30 8.68
C ASP A 44 -8.37 5.19 9.65
N TYR A 45 -7.47 4.24 9.94
CA TYR A 45 -7.71 3.10 10.80
C TYR A 45 -6.86 3.20 12.07
N GLY A 46 -7.48 3.42 13.22
CA GLY A 46 -6.79 3.49 14.52
C GLY A 46 -6.41 2.12 15.06
N LEU A 47 -7.41 1.28 15.31
CA LEU A 47 -7.31 -0.06 15.90
C LEU A 47 -8.26 -1.03 15.18
N GLY A 48 -7.97 -2.33 15.24
CA GLY A 48 -8.81 -3.40 14.72
C GLY A 48 -8.36 -3.89 13.35
N ASN A 49 -9.29 -4.48 12.61
CA ASN A 49 -9.02 -5.08 11.31
C ASN A 49 -9.89 -4.44 10.23
N ALA A 50 -9.32 -4.23 9.04
CA ALA A 50 -10.06 -3.76 7.89
C ALA A 50 -9.72 -4.55 6.63
N ASN A 51 -10.73 -4.83 5.80
CA ASN A 51 -10.57 -5.38 4.47
C ASN A 51 -11.16 -4.41 3.46
N VAL A 52 -10.36 -3.98 2.50
CA VAL A 52 -10.70 -2.98 1.50
C VAL A 52 -10.56 -3.61 0.12
N ASP A 53 -11.67 -3.81 -0.57
CA ASP A 53 -11.68 -4.24 -1.96
C ASP A 53 -11.90 -3.03 -2.87
N LEU A 54 -10.93 -2.76 -3.73
CA LEU A 54 -10.91 -1.63 -4.65
C LEU A 54 -11.24 -2.02 -6.09
N SER A 55 -11.60 -3.30 -6.30
CA SER A 55 -11.86 -3.85 -7.64
C SER A 55 -12.90 -3.05 -8.41
N GLY A 56 -12.58 -2.67 -9.64
CA GLY A 56 -13.51 -2.02 -10.56
C GLY A 56 -13.98 -0.62 -10.16
N LEU A 57 -13.44 -0.04 -9.11
CA LEU A 57 -13.78 1.34 -8.73
C LEU A 57 -13.05 2.37 -9.60
N SER A 58 -13.54 3.62 -9.56
CA SER A 58 -12.94 4.77 -10.25
C SER A 58 -12.24 5.67 -9.24
N ILE A 59 -11.05 5.28 -8.76
CA ILE A 59 -10.33 6.02 -7.71
C ILE A 59 -9.23 6.87 -8.33
N LYS A 60 -9.30 8.19 -8.13
CA LYS A 60 -8.29 9.16 -8.58
C LYS A 60 -7.17 9.38 -7.55
N LYS A 61 -7.51 9.33 -6.27
CA LYS A 61 -6.55 9.45 -5.17
C LYS A 61 -6.97 8.53 -4.03
N LEU A 62 -6.02 7.81 -3.47
CA LEU A 62 -6.22 7.00 -2.29
C LEU A 62 -5.20 7.37 -1.23
N LYS A 63 -5.69 7.56 0.00
CA LYS A 63 -4.86 7.70 1.18
C LYS A 63 -5.36 6.74 2.24
N ILE A 64 -4.45 5.90 2.77
CA ILE A 64 -4.72 4.98 3.87
C ILE A 64 -3.68 5.21 4.95
N ASN A 65 -4.14 5.54 6.15
CA ASN A 65 -3.30 5.62 7.34
C ASN A 65 -3.72 4.51 8.31
N THR A 66 -2.76 3.76 8.84
CA THR A 66 -3.03 2.78 9.89
C THR A 66 -2.21 3.11 11.13
N GLY A 67 -2.87 3.26 12.27
CA GLY A 67 -2.21 3.36 13.58
C GLY A 67 -1.71 1.99 14.03
N SER A 68 -2.51 1.30 14.87
CA SER A 68 -2.25 -0.08 15.32
C SER A 68 -3.21 -1.11 14.70
N ALA A 69 -3.87 -0.75 13.60
CA ALA A 69 -4.80 -1.63 12.90
C ALA A 69 -4.08 -2.54 11.91
N ASP A 70 -4.70 -3.69 11.61
CA ASP A 70 -4.30 -4.58 10.52
C ASP A 70 -5.22 -4.37 9.32
N VAL A 71 -4.68 -3.86 8.23
CA VAL A 71 -5.44 -3.47 7.05
C VAL A 71 -5.02 -4.30 5.84
N ASN A 72 -5.98 -4.92 5.18
CA ASN A 72 -5.79 -5.64 3.93
C ASN A 72 -6.48 -4.86 2.80
N VAL A 73 -5.72 -4.51 1.78
CA VAL A 73 -6.21 -3.85 0.57
C VAL A 73 -5.96 -4.76 -0.61
N ALA A 74 -6.96 -4.93 -1.46
CA ALA A 74 -6.83 -5.79 -2.62
C ALA A 74 -7.70 -5.31 -3.79
N TYR A 75 -7.38 -5.84 -4.97
CA TYR A 75 -8.22 -5.88 -6.16
C TYR A 75 -8.74 -7.32 -6.31
N ALA A 76 -9.60 -7.74 -5.36
CA ALA A 76 -9.92 -9.15 -5.10
C ALA A 76 -10.55 -9.88 -6.29
N THR A 77 -11.31 -9.19 -7.14
CA THR A 77 -11.91 -9.76 -8.36
C THR A 77 -10.96 -9.71 -9.57
N GLY A 78 -9.77 -9.12 -9.42
CA GLY A 78 -8.83 -8.92 -10.52
C GLY A 78 -9.21 -7.78 -11.47
N LEU A 79 -10.28 -7.04 -11.19
CA LEU A 79 -10.67 -5.86 -11.96
C LEU A 79 -9.82 -4.67 -11.51
N GLU A 80 -9.15 -4.06 -12.46
CA GLU A 80 -8.33 -2.87 -12.21
C GLU A 80 -9.17 -1.62 -11.89
N ASN A 81 -8.50 -0.60 -11.39
CA ASN A 81 -9.07 0.73 -11.24
C ASN A 81 -9.47 1.28 -12.61
N LYS A 82 -10.71 1.75 -12.77
CA LYS A 82 -11.26 2.19 -14.07
C LYS A 82 -10.61 3.46 -14.64
N VAL A 83 -9.94 4.23 -13.78
CA VAL A 83 -9.27 5.48 -14.16
C VAL A 83 -7.81 5.45 -13.72
N GLU A 84 -6.97 6.24 -14.34
CA GLU A 84 -5.61 6.46 -13.83
C GLU A 84 -5.67 7.10 -12.44
N MET A 85 -4.94 6.52 -11.50
CA MET A 85 -4.83 7.05 -10.15
C MET A 85 -3.61 7.97 -10.06
N ASP A 86 -3.81 9.19 -9.64
CA ASP A 86 -2.70 10.14 -9.49
C ASP A 86 -1.76 9.72 -8.36
N THR A 87 -2.33 9.35 -7.21
CA THR A 87 -1.54 8.98 -6.02
C THR A 87 -2.22 7.87 -5.22
N PHE A 88 -1.44 6.84 -4.91
CA PHE A 88 -1.75 5.80 -3.94
C PHE A 88 -0.84 6.01 -2.73
N PHE A 89 -1.36 6.60 -1.65
CA PHE A 89 -0.61 6.86 -0.43
C PHE A 89 -1.00 5.85 0.65
N VAL A 90 0.00 5.22 1.27
CA VAL A 90 -0.19 4.30 2.40
C VAL A 90 0.81 4.59 3.50
N LYS A 91 0.33 4.60 4.74
CA LYS A 91 1.14 4.81 5.92
C LYS A 91 0.78 3.82 7.02
N VAL A 92 1.79 3.25 7.66
CA VAL A 92 1.67 2.37 8.82
C VAL A 92 2.51 2.90 9.98
N ASP A 93 1.88 3.16 11.12
CA ASP A 93 2.61 3.56 12.32
C ASP A 93 3.11 2.33 13.13
N LEU A 94 2.20 1.49 13.66
CA LEU A 94 2.53 0.32 14.50
C LEU A 94 1.92 -1.00 13.99
N GLY A 95 0.80 -0.96 13.31
CA GLY A 95 0.06 -2.13 12.85
C GLY A 95 0.64 -2.78 11.60
N SER A 96 -0.21 -3.37 10.77
CA SER A 96 0.19 -3.94 9.49
C SER A 96 -0.70 -3.47 8.34
N LEU A 97 -0.11 -3.32 7.16
CA LEU A 97 -0.83 -3.06 5.92
C LEU A 97 -0.35 -4.00 4.82
N ASN A 98 -1.29 -4.74 4.24
CA ASN A 98 -1.06 -5.61 3.10
C ASN A 98 -1.79 -5.05 1.88
N VAL A 99 -1.06 -4.73 0.82
CA VAL A 99 -1.64 -4.32 -0.46
C VAL A 99 -1.34 -5.39 -1.49
N LYS A 100 -2.37 -6.11 -1.91
CA LYS A 100 -2.26 -7.14 -2.94
C LYS A 100 -2.61 -6.58 -4.31
N GLN A 101 -1.92 -7.07 -5.34
CA GLN A 101 -2.17 -6.72 -6.74
C GLN A 101 -2.13 -5.19 -6.99
N LEU A 102 -1.16 -4.52 -6.39
CA LEU A 102 -1.06 -3.04 -6.41
C LEU A 102 -0.97 -2.47 -7.84
N ASN A 103 -0.42 -3.22 -8.78
CA ASN A 103 -0.36 -2.80 -10.19
C ASN A 103 -1.75 -2.56 -10.80
N LEU A 104 -2.80 -3.23 -10.30
CA LEU A 104 -4.18 -3.00 -10.76
C LEU A 104 -4.76 -1.66 -10.30
N SER A 105 -4.05 -0.93 -9.43
CA SER A 105 -4.43 0.43 -9.05
C SER A 105 -4.30 1.44 -10.17
N ARG A 106 -3.48 1.16 -11.20
CA ARG A 106 -3.12 2.08 -12.28
C ARG A 106 -2.58 3.42 -11.76
N SER A 107 -1.82 3.36 -10.67
CA SER A 107 -1.27 4.53 -10.00
C SER A 107 -0.06 5.08 -10.76
N LYS A 108 0.03 6.41 -10.89
CA LYS A 108 1.23 7.10 -11.39
C LYS A 108 2.31 7.16 -10.31
N VAL A 109 1.88 7.42 -9.08
CA VAL A 109 2.76 7.54 -7.93
C VAL A 109 2.23 6.70 -6.78
N VAL A 110 3.10 5.91 -6.17
CA VAL A 110 2.85 5.21 -4.90
C VAL A 110 3.75 5.80 -3.83
N ILE A 111 3.17 6.18 -2.71
CA ILE A 111 3.92 6.67 -1.54
C ILE A 111 3.66 5.71 -0.39
N ALA A 112 4.72 5.16 0.19
CA ALA A 112 4.65 4.13 1.23
C ALA A 112 5.53 4.49 2.43
N GLU A 113 4.91 4.71 3.59
CA GLU A 113 5.60 5.12 4.81
C GLU A 113 5.39 4.09 5.93
N VAL A 114 6.47 3.61 6.52
CA VAL A 114 6.44 2.66 7.65
C VAL A 114 7.18 3.26 8.84
N GLY A 115 6.48 3.44 9.96
CA GLY A 115 7.08 3.80 11.24
C GLY A 115 7.76 2.60 11.90
N PHE A 116 7.03 1.88 12.74
CA PHE A 116 7.48 0.67 13.47
C PHE A 116 6.74 -0.60 13.02
N GLY A 117 5.66 -0.46 12.24
CA GLY A 117 4.80 -1.56 11.80
C GLY A 117 5.37 -2.36 10.62
N ASN A 118 4.48 -3.08 9.94
CA ASN A 118 4.82 -3.90 8.79
C ASN A 118 3.99 -3.51 7.57
N MET A 119 4.65 -3.44 6.41
CA MET A 119 3.99 -3.18 5.14
C MET A 119 4.37 -4.25 4.12
N TYR A 120 3.37 -4.72 3.39
CA TYR A 120 3.54 -5.64 2.28
C TYR A 120 2.91 -5.03 1.02
N LEU A 121 3.71 -4.87 -0.03
CA LEU A 121 3.31 -4.30 -1.32
C LEU A 121 3.55 -5.32 -2.42
N ASP A 122 2.49 -5.74 -3.09
CA ASP A 122 2.56 -6.75 -4.14
C ASP A 122 2.40 -6.12 -5.53
N PHE A 123 3.51 -6.05 -6.26
CA PHE A 123 3.59 -5.62 -7.65
C PHE A 123 3.74 -6.81 -8.61
N SER A 124 3.38 -8.02 -8.22
CA SER A 124 3.62 -9.24 -9.02
C SER A 124 2.88 -9.29 -10.35
N ASN A 125 1.82 -8.53 -10.53
CA ASN A 125 1.14 -8.40 -11.82
C ASN A 125 1.93 -7.50 -12.76
N THR A 126 1.81 -7.73 -14.08
CA THR A 126 2.37 -6.83 -15.08
C THR A 126 1.64 -5.50 -15.02
N PRO A 127 2.32 -4.37 -14.80
CA PRO A 127 1.66 -3.07 -14.72
C PRO A 127 1.25 -2.58 -16.11
N GLU A 128 0.06 -2.03 -16.23
CA GLU A 128 -0.33 -1.26 -17.41
C GLU A 128 0.34 0.13 -17.37
N ILE A 129 0.40 0.71 -16.19
CA ILE A 129 1.13 1.95 -15.88
C ILE A 129 2.18 1.58 -14.83
N SER A 130 3.45 1.80 -15.13
CA SER A 130 4.54 1.59 -14.17
C SER A 130 4.64 2.78 -13.24
N PRO A 131 4.33 2.64 -11.95
CA PRO A 131 4.38 3.74 -10.99
C PRO A 131 5.81 4.13 -10.63
N ALA A 132 5.97 5.39 -10.24
CA ALA A 132 7.10 5.81 -9.40
C ALA A 132 6.72 5.52 -7.92
N VAL A 133 7.49 4.67 -7.26
CA VAL A 133 7.28 4.29 -5.86
C VAL A 133 8.28 5.04 -5.00
N MET A 134 7.79 5.89 -4.11
CA MET A 134 8.58 6.56 -3.08
C MET A 134 8.24 5.95 -1.72
N GLY A 135 9.24 5.66 -0.89
CA GLY A 135 8.97 5.06 0.40
C GLY A 135 9.99 5.39 1.47
N SER A 136 9.54 5.31 2.71
CA SER A 136 10.38 5.43 3.88
C SER A 136 10.10 4.35 4.91
N VAL A 137 11.16 3.84 5.55
CA VAL A 137 11.07 2.88 6.64
C VAL A 137 11.86 3.38 7.83
N GLY A 138 11.16 3.69 8.92
CA GLY A 138 11.78 4.08 10.19
C GLY A 138 12.46 2.89 10.86
N ALA A 139 11.76 2.16 11.72
CA ALA A 139 12.25 0.97 12.42
C ALA A 139 11.39 -0.30 12.15
N GLY A 140 10.42 -0.21 11.25
CA GLY A 140 9.55 -1.32 10.85
C GLY A 140 10.10 -2.14 9.68
N ASN A 141 9.20 -2.86 9.01
CA ASN A 141 9.54 -3.72 7.89
C ASN A 141 8.70 -3.40 6.66
N MET A 142 9.31 -3.40 5.50
CA MET A 142 8.63 -3.30 4.21
C MET A 142 9.03 -4.49 3.33
N VAL A 143 8.03 -5.23 2.87
CA VAL A 143 8.21 -6.34 1.90
C VAL A 143 7.59 -5.93 0.57
N ILE A 144 8.36 -6.04 -0.50
CA ILE A 144 7.94 -5.68 -1.86
C ILE A 144 8.09 -6.91 -2.75
N ILE A 145 6.98 -7.34 -3.35
CA ILE A 145 7.00 -8.40 -4.36
C ILE A 145 7.13 -7.75 -5.73
N LEU A 146 8.16 -8.13 -6.45
CA LEU A 146 8.43 -7.61 -7.79
C LEU A 146 7.60 -8.34 -8.86
N PRO A 147 7.32 -7.70 -9.99
CA PRO A 147 6.74 -8.36 -11.15
C PRO A 147 7.74 -9.34 -11.79
N ASP A 148 7.29 -9.98 -12.85
CA ASP A 148 8.15 -10.84 -13.68
C ASP A 148 9.40 -10.09 -14.17
N GLU A 149 10.52 -10.82 -14.34
CA GLU A 149 11.82 -10.24 -14.74
C GLU A 149 11.79 -9.53 -16.11
N SER A 150 10.77 -9.76 -16.93
CA SER A 150 10.58 -9.07 -18.21
C SER A 150 10.15 -7.59 -18.04
N VAL A 151 9.60 -7.24 -16.88
CA VAL A 151 9.23 -5.85 -16.56
C VAL A 151 10.47 -5.08 -16.12
N PRO A 152 10.79 -3.92 -16.72
CA PRO A 152 11.92 -3.11 -16.28
C PRO A 152 11.74 -2.60 -14.86
N VAL A 153 12.69 -2.88 -13.98
CA VAL A 153 12.67 -2.46 -12.57
C VAL A 153 13.97 -1.75 -12.23
N MET A 154 13.86 -0.60 -11.58
CA MET A 154 14.97 0.14 -10.99
C MET A 154 14.68 0.45 -9.53
N VAL A 155 15.66 0.22 -8.67
CA VAL A 155 15.58 0.47 -7.24
C VAL A 155 16.74 1.35 -6.83
N LYS A 156 16.45 2.49 -6.21
CA LYS A 156 17.40 3.33 -5.53
C LYS A 156 17.10 3.31 -4.04
N ILE A 157 18.12 3.09 -3.21
CA ILE A 157 17.95 3.00 -1.76
C ILE A 157 18.96 3.88 -1.09
N THR A 158 18.47 4.82 -0.28
CA THR A 158 19.26 5.57 0.68
C THR A 158 19.15 4.84 2.01
N ASP A 159 20.29 4.35 2.52
CA ASP A 159 20.33 3.49 3.70
C ASP A 159 21.23 4.06 4.79
N SER A 160 20.98 3.64 6.02
CA SER A 160 21.84 3.84 7.17
C SER A 160 22.59 2.56 7.53
N TRP A 161 23.62 2.65 8.32
CA TRP A 161 24.36 1.48 8.81
C TRP A 161 23.56 0.57 9.77
N LEU A 162 22.41 1.04 10.24
CA LEU A 162 21.51 0.30 11.16
C LEU A 162 20.42 -0.47 10.44
N CYS A 163 20.26 -0.32 9.13
CA CYS A 163 19.20 -0.96 8.39
C CYS A 163 19.59 -2.31 7.77
N SER A 164 18.60 -3.05 7.32
CA SER A 164 18.80 -4.30 6.58
C SER A 164 18.08 -4.24 5.24
N ILE A 165 18.81 -4.48 4.15
CA ILE A 165 18.29 -4.51 2.81
C ILE A 165 18.52 -5.90 2.21
N ASN A 166 17.44 -6.53 1.71
CA ASN A 166 17.52 -7.82 1.05
C ASN A 166 17.00 -7.69 -0.39
N LEU A 167 17.89 -7.86 -1.35
CA LEU A 167 17.59 -7.77 -2.78
C LEU A 167 17.67 -9.14 -3.42
N PRO A 168 16.77 -9.49 -4.38
CA PRO A 168 16.86 -10.73 -5.13
C PRO A 168 18.04 -10.69 -6.11
N LYS A 169 18.44 -11.86 -6.59
CA LYS A 169 19.59 -12.01 -7.49
C LYS A 169 19.39 -11.35 -8.85
N SER A 170 18.17 -11.14 -9.29
CA SER A 170 17.81 -10.48 -10.55
C SER A 170 18.19 -8.97 -10.55
N LEU A 171 18.21 -8.33 -9.38
CA LEU A 171 18.61 -6.93 -9.25
C LEU A 171 20.14 -6.82 -9.12
N LYS A 172 20.77 -6.23 -10.11
CA LYS A 172 22.22 -5.97 -10.13
C LYS A 172 22.52 -4.51 -9.89
N ARG A 173 23.65 -4.22 -9.26
CA ARG A 173 24.10 -2.86 -9.04
C ARG A 173 24.38 -2.19 -10.39
N ILE A 174 23.76 -1.04 -10.63
CA ILE A 174 23.92 -0.22 -11.85
C ILE A 174 24.48 1.17 -11.57
N GLY A 175 24.61 1.54 -10.29
CA GLY A 175 25.15 2.83 -9.86
C GLY A 175 25.36 2.88 -8.35
N GLN A 176 25.67 4.06 -7.84
CA GLN A 176 25.75 4.29 -6.40
C GLN A 176 24.34 4.17 -5.82
N ASN A 177 24.13 3.22 -4.89
CA ASN A 177 22.85 2.95 -4.25
C ASN A 177 21.70 2.64 -5.24
N ALA A 178 22.02 2.26 -6.48
CA ALA A 178 21.05 1.98 -7.53
C ALA A 178 21.23 0.56 -8.08
N PHE A 179 20.09 -0.13 -8.25
CA PHE A 179 20.01 -1.51 -8.70
C PHE A 179 18.95 -1.62 -9.81
N GLY A 180 19.19 -2.46 -10.79
CA GLY A 180 18.25 -2.68 -11.89
C GLY A 180 18.27 -4.14 -12.34
N ASN A 181 17.16 -4.60 -12.91
CA ASN A 181 17.09 -5.91 -13.52
C ASN A 181 17.59 -5.87 -14.99
N MET A 182 17.68 -7.03 -15.62
CA MET A 182 18.15 -7.14 -17.01
C MET A 182 17.22 -6.39 -17.99
N ALA A 183 15.90 -6.39 -17.73
CA ALA A 183 14.95 -5.69 -18.58
C ALA A 183 15.19 -4.18 -18.54
N TYR A 184 15.46 -3.61 -17.37
CA TYR A 184 15.83 -2.19 -17.21
C TYR A 184 17.11 -1.83 -17.99
N SER A 185 18.12 -2.69 -17.94
CA SER A 185 19.38 -2.47 -18.66
C SER A 185 19.19 -2.47 -20.17
N ARG A 186 18.22 -3.20 -20.69
CA ARG A 186 17.88 -3.25 -22.12
C ARG A 186 16.98 -2.08 -22.56
N ASN A 187 16.02 -1.72 -21.74
CA ASN A 187 15.06 -0.67 -22.01
C ASN A 187 14.51 -0.09 -20.70
N SER A 188 14.83 1.15 -20.41
CA SER A 188 14.37 1.84 -19.19
C SER A 188 13.03 2.57 -19.37
N LYS A 189 12.41 2.52 -20.54
CA LYS A 189 11.09 3.14 -20.74
C LYS A 189 10.04 2.38 -19.95
N ASN A 190 9.13 3.12 -19.35
CA ASN A 190 8.05 2.58 -18.50
C ASN A 190 8.54 1.64 -17.39
N ALA A 191 9.71 1.94 -16.81
CA ALA A 191 10.23 1.16 -15.71
C ALA A 191 9.42 1.40 -14.42
N LEU A 192 9.20 0.35 -13.66
CA LEU A 192 8.76 0.42 -12.28
C LEU A 192 9.96 0.90 -11.44
N THR A 193 9.86 2.07 -10.86
CA THR A 193 10.96 2.69 -10.14
C THR A 193 10.67 2.81 -8.65
N PHE A 194 11.67 2.49 -7.83
CA PHE A 194 11.62 2.63 -6.38
C PHE A 194 12.69 3.62 -5.93
N ASP A 195 12.30 4.63 -5.14
CA ASP A 195 13.21 5.53 -4.41
C ASP A 195 12.86 5.41 -2.92
N LEU A 196 13.71 4.73 -2.17
CA LEU A 196 13.42 4.30 -0.81
C LEU A 196 14.47 4.83 0.17
N ASP A 197 14.02 5.27 1.34
CA ASP A 197 14.83 5.68 2.46
C ASP A 197 14.63 4.72 3.64
N VAL A 198 15.72 4.25 4.25
CA VAL A 198 15.65 3.31 5.37
C VAL A 198 16.55 3.76 6.51
N SER A 199 15.98 4.00 7.68
CA SER A 199 16.73 4.43 8.88
C SER A 199 17.25 3.27 9.71
N MET A 200 16.38 2.51 10.39
CA MET A 200 16.74 1.38 11.28
C MET A 200 15.95 0.10 10.95
N GLY A 201 15.07 0.17 9.98
CA GLY A 201 14.17 -0.90 9.64
C GLY A 201 14.75 -1.87 8.61
N LYS A 202 13.84 -2.62 7.99
CA LYS A 202 14.19 -3.62 6.99
C LYS A 202 13.36 -3.47 5.73
N ILE A 203 14.01 -3.54 4.57
CA ILE A 203 13.36 -3.69 3.27
C ILE A 203 13.75 -5.02 2.66
N ILE A 204 12.75 -5.76 2.17
CA ILE A 204 12.91 -7.05 1.53
C ILE A 204 12.22 -7.00 0.18
N PHE A 205 12.99 -7.11 -0.89
CA PHE A 205 12.46 -7.37 -2.22
C PHE A 205 12.43 -8.89 -2.47
N LYS A 206 11.33 -9.37 -3.00
CA LYS A 206 11.15 -10.77 -3.41
C LYS A 206 10.67 -10.82 -4.85
N GLU A 207 11.09 -11.85 -5.55
CA GLU A 207 10.52 -12.21 -6.84
C GLU A 207 9.16 -12.89 -6.64
N LYS A 208 8.31 -12.81 -7.66
CA LYS A 208 7.07 -13.57 -7.72
C LYS A 208 7.42 -15.07 -7.64
N ILE A 209 6.83 -15.78 -6.70
CA ILE A 209 6.93 -17.25 -6.64
C ILE A 209 5.92 -17.79 -7.65
N ASN A 210 6.42 -18.48 -8.66
CA ASN A 210 5.60 -19.20 -9.64
C ASN A 210 4.99 -20.47 -9.03
#